data_3481ff4811ace73521d1eb106cd90f81
#
_entry.id   3481ff4811ace73521d1eb106cd90f81
#
_cell.length_a   1.000
_cell.length_b   1.000
_cell.length_c   1.000
_cell.angle_alpha   90.00
_cell.angle_beta   90.00
_cell.angle_gamma   90.00
#
_symmetry.space_group_name_H-M   'P 1'
#
loop_
_entity.id
_entity.type
_entity.pdbx_description
1 polymer ?
#
loop_
_entity_poly.entity_id
_entity_poly.type
_entity_poly.pdbx_seq_one_letter_code
_entity_poly.pdbx_strand_id
1 'polypeptide(L)'
;MKRILLWVVIVLVLIVAVLFGNLMLFERAAERVSEGVPIASFAAGKSALLVIDIQEGTTGKLALKESYIKASDSLIRLVNRLVDSASERNVPVIYVRSEVSNVLVNLINNSMSTGSEGAALDKRLKVVSDFYIPKQNAFSNPILDSILIANQVNKLYITGLDAGFCVNSTIEAALNRGYAITVISNAVISETDSLKVQVFERLKAKGVTFLNSGEFPASVN
;
A
#
# COMPACT_ATOMS: atom_id res chain seq x y z
N MET A 1 -16.97 -0.92 -49.99
CA MET A 1 -16.59 0.12 -48.98
C MET A 1 -17.46 0.07 -47.72
N LYS A 2 -18.82 0.20 -47.77
CA LYS A 2 -19.68 0.22 -46.55
C LYS A 2 -19.52 -1.01 -45.65
N ARG A 3 -19.40 -2.22 -46.18
CA ARG A 3 -19.22 -3.47 -45.40
C ARG A 3 -17.86 -3.52 -44.71
N ILE A 4 -16.80 -3.06 -45.35
CA ILE A 4 -15.45 -3.00 -44.76
C ILE A 4 -15.45 -2.00 -43.59
N LEU A 5 -16.05 -0.82 -43.79
CA LEU A 5 -16.18 0.18 -42.74
C LEU A 5 -16.95 -0.36 -41.51
N LEU A 6 -18.05 -1.10 -41.76
CA LEU A 6 -18.83 -1.74 -40.69
C LEU A 6 -17.96 -2.73 -39.87
N TRP A 7 -17.19 -3.59 -40.55
CA TRP A 7 -16.30 -4.54 -39.87
C TRP A 7 -15.21 -3.83 -39.05
N VAL A 8 -14.63 -2.74 -39.58
CA VAL A 8 -13.64 -1.93 -38.84
C VAL A 8 -14.27 -1.36 -37.60
N VAL A 9 -15.49 -0.81 -37.66
CA VAL A 9 -16.19 -0.27 -36.49
C VAL A 9 -16.48 -1.37 -35.47
N ILE A 10 -16.96 -2.54 -35.92
CA ILE A 10 -17.20 -3.67 -34.98
C ILE A 10 -15.94 -4.10 -34.28
N VAL A 11 -14.80 -4.23 -34.98
CA VAL A 11 -13.51 -4.60 -34.37
C VAL A 11 -13.05 -3.56 -33.36
N LEU A 12 -13.17 -2.27 -33.69
CA LEU A 12 -12.82 -1.19 -32.74
C LEU A 12 -13.68 -1.24 -31.48
N VAL A 13 -14.99 -1.44 -31.60
CA VAL A 13 -15.91 -1.57 -30.47
C VAL A 13 -15.52 -2.78 -29.59
N LEU A 14 -15.18 -3.91 -30.19
CA LEU A 14 -14.72 -5.10 -29.46
C LEU A 14 -13.41 -4.85 -28.73
N ILE A 15 -12.45 -4.17 -29.35
CA ILE A 15 -11.18 -3.80 -28.68
C ILE A 15 -11.45 -2.92 -27.46
N VAL A 16 -12.27 -1.89 -27.62
CA VAL A 16 -12.64 -0.99 -26.50
C VAL A 16 -13.35 -1.76 -25.40
N ALA A 17 -14.28 -2.65 -25.75
CA ALA A 17 -14.99 -3.48 -24.77
C ALA A 17 -14.03 -4.41 -23.99
N VAL A 18 -13.05 -5.01 -24.66
CA VAL A 18 -12.02 -5.86 -24.02
C VAL A 18 -11.14 -5.04 -23.09
N LEU A 19 -10.66 -3.86 -23.52
CA LEU A 19 -9.83 -2.98 -22.70
C LEU A 19 -10.60 -2.50 -21.46
N PHE A 20 -11.84 -2.06 -21.63
CA PHE A 20 -12.69 -1.61 -20.54
C PHE A 20 -13.03 -2.76 -19.56
N GLY A 21 -13.40 -3.92 -20.09
CA GLY A 21 -13.66 -5.11 -19.26
C GLY A 21 -12.41 -5.54 -18.45
N ASN A 22 -11.23 -5.53 -19.10
CA ASN A 22 -9.97 -5.81 -18.41
C ASN A 22 -9.68 -4.80 -17.29
N LEU A 23 -9.87 -3.50 -17.55
CA LEU A 23 -9.66 -2.45 -16.55
C LEU A 23 -10.60 -2.65 -15.35
N MET A 24 -11.89 -2.88 -15.58
CA MET A 24 -12.87 -3.15 -14.50
C MET A 24 -12.50 -4.37 -13.66
N LEU A 25 -12.05 -5.46 -14.29
CA LEU A 25 -11.62 -6.66 -13.57
C LEU A 25 -10.35 -6.40 -12.76
N PHE A 26 -9.42 -5.63 -13.31
CA PHE A 26 -8.19 -5.24 -12.65
C PHE A 26 -8.48 -4.38 -11.40
N GLU A 27 -9.34 -3.37 -11.51
CA GLU A 27 -9.75 -2.52 -10.38
C GLU A 27 -10.42 -3.33 -9.27
N ARG A 28 -11.38 -4.19 -9.62
CA ARG A 28 -12.03 -5.10 -8.64
C ARG A 28 -11.05 -6.04 -7.94
N ALA A 29 -10.06 -6.54 -8.67
CA ALA A 29 -9.03 -7.39 -8.08
C ALA A 29 -8.10 -6.60 -7.13
N ALA A 30 -7.78 -5.35 -7.48
CA ALA A 30 -6.95 -4.46 -6.66
C ALA A 30 -7.65 -4.05 -5.36
N GLU A 31 -8.98 -3.86 -5.38
CA GLU A 31 -9.78 -3.51 -4.21
C GLU A 31 -10.07 -4.71 -3.28
N ARG A 32 -9.89 -5.94 -3.76
CA ARG A 32 -10.22 -7.14 -3.00
C ARG A 32 -9.32 -7.28 -1.79
N VAL A 33 -9.93 -7.23 -0.60
CA VAL A 33 -9.24 -7.51 0.66
C VAL A 33 -8.93 -9.01 0.77
N SER A 34 -7.69 -9.35 1.08
CA SER A 34 -7.27 -10.75 1.29
C SER A 34 -7.80 -11.27 2.64
N GLU A 35 -8.45 -12.43 2.63
CA GLU A 35 -8.93 -13.06 3.86
C GLU A 35 -7.77 -13.67 4.67
N GLY A 36 -6.88 -14.40 4.00
CA GLY A 36 -5.72 -15.06 4.61
C GLY A 36 -6.06 -16.13 5.64
N VAL A 37 -5.04 -16.55 6.38
CA VAL A 37 -5.17 -17.52 7.50
C VAL A 37 -4.81 -16.78 8.79
N PRO A 38 -5.60 -16.97 9.88
CA PRO A 38 -5.26 -16.38 11.17
C PRO A 38 -3.84 -16.74 11.61
N ILE A 39 -3.12 -15.74 12.13
CA ILE A 39 -1.77 -15.95 12.66
C ILE A 39 -1.78 -16.84 13.90
N ALA A 40 -0.71 -17.62 14.08
CA ALA A 40 -0.49 -18.34 15.33
C ALA A 40 -0.23 -17.35 16.48
N SER A 41 -0.67 -17.72 17.70
CA SER A 41 -0.31 -16.96 18.89
C SER A 41 1.17 -17.17 19.20
N PHE A 42 1.95 -16.10 19.19
CA PHE A 42 3.35 -16.12 19.63
C PHE A 42 3.44 -15.70 21.09
N ALA A 43 4.12 -16.48 21.94
CA ALA A 43 4.25 -16.19 23.37
C ALA A 43 4.95 -14.86 23.66
N ALA A 44 5.89 -14.45 22.75
CA ALA A 44 6.56 -13.16 22.78
C ALA A 44 6.45 -12.52 21.40
N GLY A 45 5.20 -12.12 21.05
CA GLY A 45 4.93 -11.54 19.75
C GLY A 45 5.66 -10.21 19.57
N LYS A 46 6.27 -10.04 18.38
CA LYS A 46 7.04 -8.87 17.99
C LYS A 46 6.19 -7.90 17.15
N SER A 47 6.74 -6.72 16.96
CA SER A 47 6.16 -5.69 16.11
C SER A 47 6.89 -5.61 14.76
N ALA A 48 6.22 -5.10 13.72
CA ALA A 48 6.85 -4.67 12.47
C ALA A 48 6.30 -3.31 12.04
N LEU A 49 7.10 -2.53 11.32
CA LEU A 49 6.70 -1.28 10.68
C LEU A 49 6.48 -1.53 9.19
N LEU A 50 5.26 -1.29 8.71
CA LEU A 50 4.93 -1.31 7.28
C LEU A 50 4.93 0.10 6.72
N VAL A 51 5.74 0.31 5.68
CA VAL A 51 5.83 1.57 4.92
C VAL A 51 5.19 1.32 3.56
N ILE A 52 4.01 1.93 3.33
CA ILE A 52 3.14 1.60 2.20
C ILE A 52 3.21 2.68 1.13
N ASP A 53 3.54 2.28 -0.10
CA ASP A 53 3.43 3.01 -1.36
C ASP A 53 4.12 4.38 -1.42
N ILE A 54 5.20 4.59 -0.65
CA ILE A 54 6.05 5.77 -0.79
C ILE A 54 7.02 5.53 -1.96
N GLN A 55 6.57 5.90 -3.17
CA GLN A 55 7.21 5.58 -4.45
C GLN A 55 7.41 6.84 -5.32
N GLU A 56 8.29 6.77 -6.31
CA GLU A 56 8.53 7.87 -7.26
C GLU A 56 7.24 8.30 -7.99
N GLY A 57 6.33 7.36 -8.29
CA GLY A 57 5.05 7.63 -8.94
C GLY A 57 3.95 8.14 -8.02
N THR A 58 4.14 8.09 -6.69
CA THR A 58 3.13 8.54 -5.71
C THR A 58 3.56 9.80 -4.95
N THR A 59 4.77 9.82 -4.42
CA THR A 59 5.30 10.92 -3.60
C THR A 59 6.53 11.58 -4.24
N GLY A 60 7.21 10.90 -5.18
CA GLY A 60 8.44 11.36 -5.79
C GLY A 60 8.24 12.25 -7.02
N LYS A 61 9.27 12.31 -7.86
CA LYS A 61 9.32 13.22 -9.03
C LYS A 61 8.28 12.90 -10.10
N LEU A 62 7.78 11.67 -10.15
CA LEU A 62 6.81 11.21 -11.13
C LEU A 62 5.36 11.23 -10.60
N ALA A 63 5.15 11.73 -9.38
CA ALA A 63 3.84 11.86 -8.78
C ALA A 63 2.97 12.85 -9.57
N LEU A 64 1.70 12.47 -9.78
CA LEU A 64 0.74 13.29 -10.53
C LEU A 64 -0.36 13.90 -9.63
N LYS A 65 -0.64 13.29 -8.47
CA LYS A 65 -1.66 13.79 -7.55
C LYS A 65 -1.13 14.94 -6.69
N GLU A 66 -1.69 16.12 -6.88
CA GLU A 66 -1.26 17.33 -6.20
C GLU A 66 -1.35 17.22 -4.66
N SER A 67 -2.38 16.55 -4.13
CA SER A 67 -2.54 16.32 -2.69
C SER A 67 -1.39 15.49 -2.11
N TYR A 68 -0.92 14.47 -2.83
CA TYR A 68 0.23 13.66 -2.39
C TYR A 68 1.54 14.44 -2.49
N ILE A 69 1.74 15.18 -3.58
CA ILE A 69 2.94 16.01 -3.79
C ILE A 69 3.09 17.02 -2.65
N LYS A 70 2.01 17.74 -2.31
CA LYS A 70 2.01 18.73 -1.22
C LYS A 70 2.35 18.12 0.16
N ALA A 71 1.90 16.89 0.42
CA ALA A 71 2.12 16.23 1.70
C ALA A 71 3.43 15.42 1.76
N SER A 72 4.05 15.12 0.60
CA SER A 72 5.13 14.14 0.48
C SER A 72 6.35 14.45 1.35
N ASP A 73 6.84 15.69 1.36
CA ASP A 73 8.03 16.07 2.12
C ASP A 73 7.83 15.89 3.63
N SER A 74 6.65 16.25 4.14
CA SER A 74 6.31 16.05 5.54
C SER A 74 6.18 14.58 5.88
N LEU A 75 5.47 13.82 5.04
CA LEU A 75 5.31 12.37 5.19
C LEU A 75 6.68 11.68 5.24
N ILE A 76 7.54 11.92 4.27
CA ILE A 76 8.84 11.24 4.15
C ILE A 76 9.75 11.57 5.34
N ARG A 77 9.78 12.84 5.79
CA ARG A 77 10.52 13.19 7.01
C ARG A 77 10.01 12.44 8.26
N LEU A 78 8.69 12.30 8.41
CA LEU A 78 8.10 11.54 9.51
C LEU A 78 8.45 10.06 9.40
N VAL A 79 8.27 9.47 8.23
CA VAL A 79 8.54 8.05 7.99
C VAL A 79 10.02 7.73 8.19
N ASN A 80 10.94 8.57 7.72
CA ASN A 80 12.37 8.35 7.94
C ASN A 80 12.73 8.32 9.44
N ARG A 81 12.12 9.18 10.26
CA ARG A 81 12.30 9.12 11.73
C ARG A 81 11.72 7.84 12.34
N LEU A 82 10.57 7.36 11.84
CA LEU A 82 10.00 6.09 12.28
C LEU A 82 10.91 4.92 11.91
N VAL A 83 11.47 4.94 10.70
CA VAL A 83 12.44 3.93 10.22
C VAL A 83 13.69 3.92 11.10
N ASP A 84 14.25 5.10 11.46
CA ASP A 84 15.37 5.20 12.39
C ASP A 84 15.03 4.58 13.75
N SER A 85 13.90 4.99 14.31
CA SER A 85 13.43 4.50 15.61
C SER A 85 13.13 3.00 15.63
N ALA A 86 12.59 2.46 14.52
CA ALA A 86 12.37 1.02 14.34
C ALA A 86 13.70 0.26 14.29
N SER A 87 14.66 0.77 13.52
CA SER A 87 16.00 0.16 13.38
C SER A 87 16.76 0.11 14.71
N GLU A 88 16.73 1.19 15.48
CA GLU A 88 17.36 1.26 16.82
C GLU A 88 16.79 0.21 17.80
N ARG A 89 15.55 -0.24 17.57
CA ARG A 89 14.84 -1.21 18.42
C ARG A 89 14.76 -2.61 17.81
N ASN A 90 15.46 -2.85 16.71
CA ASN A 90 15.41 -4.11 15.97
C ASN A 90 13.98 -4.50 15.53
N VAL A 91 13.14 -3.52 15.25
CA VAL A 91 11.80 -3.72 14.66
C VAL A 91 11.94 -3.85 13.16
N PRO A 92 11.51 -4.97 12.55
CA PRO A 92 11.53 -5.14 11.11
C PRO A 92 10.78 -4.02 10.40
N VAL A 93 11.41 -3.42 9.38
CA VAL A 93 10.79 -2.46 8.48
C VAL A 93 10.52 -3.15 7.15
N ILE A 94 9.27 -3.12 6.72
CA ILE A 94 8.83 -3.77 5.47
C ILE A 94 8.26 -2.71 4.55
N TYR A 95 8.84 -2.62 3.35
CA TYR A 95 8.40 -1.67 2.32
C TYR A 95 7.41 -2.36 1.38
N VAL A 96 6.21 -1.80 1.34
CA VAL A 96 5.14 -2.28 0.45
C VAL A 96 5.02 -1.29 -0.69
N ARG A 97 5.07 -1.76 -1.93
CA ARG A 97 5.00 -0.91 -3.12
C ARG A 97 4.01 -1.47 -4.14
N SER A 98 3.24 -0.60 -4.74
CA SER A 98 2.33 -0.96 -5.82
C SER A 98 3.09 -1.16 -7.11
N GLU A 99 2.84 -2.30 -7.77
CA GLU A 99 3.33 -2.59 -9.12
C GLU A 99 2.20 -3.13 -9.98
N VAL A 100 2.10 -2.65 -11.20
CA VAL A 100 1.11 -3.10 -12.16
C VAL A 100 1.74 -4.07 -13.15
N SER A 101 1.34 -5.34 -13.08
CA SER A 101 1.80 -6.39 -14.00
C SER A 101 0.83 -6.64 -15.17
N ASN A 102 -0.35 -6.01 -15.18
CA ASN A 102 -1.35 -6.19 -16.23
C ASN A 102 -0.92 -5.49 -17.53
N VAL A 103 -0.65 -6.28 -18.57
CA VAL A 103 -0.15 -5.79 -19.86
C VAL A 103 -1.11 -4.80 -20.51
N LEU A 104 -2.43 -5.04 -20.48
CA LEU A 104 -3.42 -4.15 -21.12
C LEU A 104 -3.56 -2.83 -20.35
N VAL A 105 -3.44 -2.85 -19.03
CA VAL A 105 -3.41 -1.63 -18.22
C VAL A 105 -2.13 -0.84 -18.53
N ASN A 106 -1.00 -1.52 -18.63
CA ASN A 106 0.30 -0.90 -18.93
C ASN A 106 0.39 -0.33 -20.36
N LEU A 107 -0.44 -0.78 -21.29
CA LEU A 107 -0.57 -0.14 -22.62
C LEU A 107 -1.23 1.25 -22.51
N ILE A 108 -2.08 1.47 -21.51
CA ILE A 108 -2.76 2.76 -21.29
C ILE A 108 -1.89 3.66 -20.40
N ASN A 109 -1.36 3.10 -19.33
CA ASN A 109 -0.48 3.81 -18.38
C ASN A 109 0.55 2.84 -17.77
N ASN A 110 1.80 3.00 -18.14
CA ASN A 110 2.91 2.16 -17.67
C ASN A 110 3.72 2.79 -16.54
N SER A 111 3.30 3.92 -15.98
CA SER A 111 4.06 4.66 -14.97
C SER A 111 4.36 3.83 -13.72
N MET A 112 3.47 2.90 -13.36
CA MET A 112 3.60 2.01 -12.20
C MET A 112 3.82 0.54 -12.63
N SER A 113 4.24 0.29 -13.88
CA SER A 113 4.53 -1.08 -14.33
C SER A 113 5.69 -1.69 -13.54
N THR A 114 5.68 -3.01 -13.43
CA THR A 114 6.77 -3.75 -12.77
C THR A 114 8.13 -3.34 -13.32
N GLY A 115 9.04 -2.90 -12.43
CA GLY A 115 10.37 -2.43 -12.77
C GLY A 115 10.47 -1.01 -13.34
N SER A 116 9.34 -0.27 -13.47
CA SER A 116 9.38 1.14 -13.89
C SER A 116 9.97 2.05 -12.82
N GLU A 117 10.45 3.24 -13.23
CA GLU A 117 10.94 4.24 -12.27
C GLU A 117 9.82 4.68 -11.30
N GLY A 118 8.58 4.82 -11.77
CA GLY A 118 7.46 5.21 -10.91
C GLY A 118 7.12 4.16 -9.86
N ALA A 119 7.33 2.87 -10.13
CA ALA A 119 7.16 1.78 -9.18
C ALA A 119 8.31 1.65 -8.17
N ALA A 120 9.46 2.30 -8.39
CA ALA A 120 10.56 2.33 -7.44
C ALA A 120 10.19 3.13 -6.17
N LEU A 121 10.81 2.80 -5.04
CA LEU A 121 10.68 3.62 -3.82
C LEU A 121 11.17 5.04 -4.07
N ASP A 122 10.53 6.01 -3.42
CA ASP A 122 10.95 7.42 -3.46
C ASP A 122 12.40 7.55 -2.97
N LYS A 123 13.25 8.21 -3.73
CA LYS A 123 14.70 8.36 -3.44
C LYS A 123 15.01 9.09 -2.13
N ARG A 124 14.03 9.84 -1.59
CA ARG A 124 14.14 10.52 -0.28
C ARG A 124 13.83 9.60 0.90
N LEU A 125 13.22 8.42 0.63
CA LEU A 125 12.87 7.45 1.65
C LEU A 125 14.14 6.73 2.14
N LYS A 126 14.32 6.65 3.46
CA LYS A 126 15.37 5.84 4.07
C LYS A 126 15.00 4.36 3.98
N VAL A 127 15.89 3.57 3.40
CA VAL A 127 15.73 2.12 3.24
C VAL A 127 16.76 1.41 4.12
N VAL A 128 16.30 0.55 5.02
CA VAL A 128 17.13 -0.14 6.04
C VAL A 128 17.02 -1.67 5.96
N SER A 129 16.18 -2.19 5.07
CA SER A 129 15.98 -3.63 4.88
C SER A 129 15.68 -3.95 3.42
N ASP A 130 15.88 -5.21 3.04
CA ASP A 130 15.55 -5.73 1.71
C ASP A 130 14.15 -6.37 1.68
N PHE A 131 13.30 -6.10 2.68
CA PHE A 131 11.94 -6.62 2.73
C PHE A 131 11.01 -5.77 1.86
N TYR A 132 10.96 -6.09 0.58
CA TYR A 132 10.09 -5.43 -0.40
C TYR A 132 8.92 -6.34 -0.79
N ILE A 133 7.72 -5.78 -0.74
CA ILE A 133 6.49 -6.48 -1.13
C ILE A 133 5.90 -5.79 -2.36
N PRO A 134 6.21 -6.27 -3.58
CA PRO A 134 5.53 -5.79 -4.79
C PRO A 134 4.10 -6.35 -4.79
N LYS A 135 3.10 -5.48 -5.03
CA LYS A 135 1.71 -5.87 -4.86
C LYS A 135 0.73 -4.98 -5.64
N GLN A 136 -0.53 -5.43 -5.72
CA GLN A 136 -1.69 -4.55 -5.90
C GLN A 136 -2.31 -4.17 -4.55
N ASN A 137 -2.34 -5.09 -3.56
CA ASN A 137 -2.53 -4.79 -2.14
C ASN A 137 -1.59 -5.69 -1.30
N ALA A 138 -1.15 -5.22 -0.12
CA ALA A 138 -0.01 -5.80 0.61
C ALA A 138 -0.12 -7.32 0.84
N PHE A 139 -1.23 -7.78 1.37
CA PHE A 139 -1.47 -9.20 1.67
C PHE A 139 -1.97 -10.02 0.46
N SER A 140 -2.06 -9.45 -0.74
CA SER A 140 -2.24 -10.22 -1.96
C SER A 140 -0.97 -10.98 -2.36
N ASN A 141 0.18 -10.57 -1.82
CA ASN A 141 1.45 -11.28 -1.99
C ASN A 141 1.75 -12.13 -0.75
N PRO A 142 1.78 -13.47 -0.85
CA PRO A 142 1.99 -14.38 0.28
C PRO A 142 3.37 -14.24 0.94
N ILE A 143 4.32 -13.54 0.30
CA ILE A 143 5.63 -13.26 0.87
C ILE A 143 5.50 -12.42 2.14
N LEU A 144 4.54 -11.49 2.22
CA LEU A 144 4.32 -10.69 3.42
C LEU A 144 3.95 -11.57 4.62
N ASP A 145 3.00 -12.49 4.45
CA ASP A 145 2.63 -13.45 5.51
C ASP A 145 3.87 -14.26 5.96
N SER A 146 4.68 -14.74 5.01
CA SER A 146 5.90 -15.51 5.31
C SER A 146 6.92 -14.70 6.12
N ILE A 147 7.18 -13.43 5.74
CA ILE A 147 8.11 -12.54 6.44
C ILE A 147 7.62 -12.27 7.86
N LEU A 148 6.34 -11.95 8.03
CA LEU A 148 5.77 -11.62 9.32
C LEU A 148 5.78 -12.82 10.27
N ILE A 149 5.44 -14.02 9.78
CA ILE A 149 5.48 -15.27 10.56
C ILE A 149 6.92 -15.62 10.96
N ALA A 150 7.88 -15.58 10.02
CA ALA A 150 9.28 -15.86 10.28
C ALA A 150 9.89 -14.94 11.35
N ASN A 151 9.42 -13.69 11.44
CA ASN A 151 9.82 -12.72 12.44
C ASN A 151 8.95 -12.74 13.71
N GLN A 152 8.00 -13.68 13.84
CA GLN A 152 7.09 -13.81 14.99
C GLN A 152 6.28 -12.54 15.27
N VAL A 153 5.89 -11.83 14.20
CA VAL A 153 5.15 -10.58 14.29
C VAL A 153 3.68 -10.86 14.61
N ASN A 154 3.12 -10.15 15.59
CA ASN A 154 1.69 -10.15 15.89
C ASN A 154 1.11 -8.73 15.98
N LYS A 155 1.95 -7.69 15.88
CA LYS A 155 1.55 -6.28 15.90
C LYS A 155 2.16 -5.53 14.72
N LEU A 156 1.32 -4.78 14.00
CA LEU A 156 1.75 -3.98 12.85
C LEU A 156 1.57 -2.50 13.13
N TYR A 157 2.63 -1.74 12.88
CA TYR A 157 2.58 -0.29 12.77
C TYR A 157 2.49 0.09 11.31
N ILE A 158 1.51 0.91 10.94
CA ILE A 158 1.20 1.23 9.55
C ILE A 158 1.44 2.70 9.27
N THR A 159 2.16 2.98 8.17
CA THR A 159 2.43 4.33 7.65
C THR A 159 2.41 4.34 6.12
N GLY A 160 2.31 5.51 5.50
CA GLY A 160 2.37 5.67 4.04
C GLY A 160 1.09 6.21 3.41
N LEU A 161 0.69 5.67 2.25
CA LEU A 161 -0.50 6.13 1.52
C LEU A 161 -1.18 5.00 0.74
N ASP A 162 -2.41 5.14 0.33
CA ASP A 162 -3.43 6.11 0.68
C ASP A 162 -4.36 5.55 1.75
N ALA A 163 -4.78 6.41 2.69
CA ALA A 163 -5.66 5.99 3.78
C ALA A 163 -6.96 5.35 3.29
N GLY A 164 -7.52 5.81 2.17
CA GLY A 164 -8.75 5.29 1.58
C GLY A 164 -8.58 4.02 0.75
N PHE A 165 -7.34 3.68 0.36
CA PHE A 165 -7.04 2.61 -0.59
C PHE A 165 -6.07 1.59 0.00
N CYS A 166 -4.79 1.67 -0.35
CA CYS A 166 -3.79 0.65 -0.02
C CYS A 166 -3.55 0.48 1.49
N VAL A 167 -3.55 1.58 2.25
CA VAL A 167 -3.46 1.52 3.72
C VAL A 167 -4.67 0.81 4.29
N ASN A 168 -5.89 1.23 3.88
CA ASN A 168 -7.12 0.60 4.34
C ASN A 168 -7.19 -0.90 4.00
N SER A 169 -6.94 -1.27 2.75
CA SER A 169 -6.99 -2.68 2.33
C SER A 169 -5.95 -3.55 3.04
N THR A 170 -4.76 -2.99 3.32
CA THR A 170 -3.73 -3.67 4.11
C THR A 170 -4.18 -3.88 5.55
N ILE A 171 -4.78 -2.86 6.18
CA ILE A 171 -5.29 -2.96 7.56
C ILE A 171 -6.42 -3.99 7.65
N GLU A 172 -7.39 -3.95 6.75
CA GLU A 172 -8.50 -4.91 6.73
C GLU A 172 -8.00 -6.36 6.57
N ALA A 173 -7.04 -6.58 5.65
CA ALA A 173 -6.44 -7.89 5.46
C ALA A 173 -5.62 -8.37 6.66
N ALA A 174 -4.96 -7.45 7.38
CA ALA A 174 -4.25 -7.74 8.62
C ALA A 174 -5.21 -8.08 9.77
N LEU A 175 -6.34 -7.37 9.89
CA LEU A 175 -7.39 -7.67 10.86
C LEU A 175 -7.99 -9.06 10.62
N ASN A 176 -8.24 -9.45 9.36
CA ASN A 176 -8.71 -10.80 9.00
C ASN A 176 -7.76 -11.90 9.48
N ARG A 177 -6.48 -11.60 9.59
CA ARG A 177 -5.43 -12.50 10.09
C ARG A 177 -5.22 -12.45 11.61
N GLY A 178 -5.87 -11.52 12.30
CA GLY A 178 -5.78 -11.36 13.75
C GLY A 178 -4.57 -10.56 14.23
N TYR A 179 -3.90 -9.77 13.34
CA TYR A 179 -2.86 -8.84 13.78
C TYR A 179 -3.44 -7.70 14.63
N ALA A 180 -2.72 -7.33 15.69
CA ALA A 180 -2.96 -6.06 16.37
C ALA A 180 -2.44 -4.91 15.51
N ILE A 181 -3.27 -3.90 15.23
CA ILE A 181 -2.94 -2.82 14.31
C ILE A 181 -2.83 -1.49 15.03
N THR A 182 -1.74 -0.77 14.74
CA THR A 182 -1.54 0.62 15.16
C THR A 182 -1.20 1.46 13.93
N VAL A 183 -2.00 2.46 13.62
CA VAL A 183 -1.77 3.42 12.55
C VAL A 183 -1.04 4.63 13.10
N ILE A 184 0.04 5.05 12.44
CA ILE A 184 0.73 6.31 12.77
C ILE A 184 0.02 7.44 12.01
N SER A 185 -0.96 8.03 12.67
CA SER A 185 -1.99 8.90 12.06
C SER A 185 -1.43 10.11 11.29
N ASN A 186 -0.38 10.75 11.79
CA ASN A 186 0.28 11.87 11.12
C ASN A 186 1.33 11.45 10.08
N ALA A 187 1.63 10.15 9.96
CA ALA A 187 2.48 9.57 8.94
C ALA A 187 1.69 8.71 7.92
N VAL A 188 0.39 8.97 7.80
CA VAL A 188 -0.47 8.45 6.74
C VAL A 188 -1.13 9.63 6.04
N ILE A 189 -1.10 9.65 4.71
CA ILE A 189 -1.80 10.65 3.89
C ILE A 189 -2.93 10.02 3.07
N SER A 190 -3.81 10.86 2.57
CA SER A 190 -4.92 10.48 1.68
C SER A 190 -5.13 11.52 0.60
N GLU A 191 -5.92 11.17 -0.40
CA GLU A 191 -6.32 12.09 -1.47
C GLU A 191 -7.03 13.32 -0.91
N THR A 192 -7.86 13.12 0.13
CA THR A 192 -8.51 14.21 0.86
C THR A 192 -8.50 13.95 2.37
N ASP A 193 -8.46 15.02 3.18
CA ASP A 193 -8.54 14.91 4.63
C ASP A 193 -9.89 14.32 5.10
N SER A 194 -10.99 14.66 4.41
CA SER A 194 -12.32 14.12 4.70
C SER A 194 -12.37 12.60 4.55
N LEU A 195 -11.80 12.05 3.47
CA LEU A 195 -11.71 10.60 3.26
C LEU A 195 -10.88 9.95 4.36
N LYS A 196 -9.72 10.54 4.70
CA LYS A 196 -8.86 10.05 5.77
C LYS A 196 -9.60 9.96 7.11
N VAL A 197 -10.29 11.02 7.50
CA VAL A 197 -11.07 11.06 8.74
C VAL A 197 -12.14 9.97 8.74
N GLN A 198 -12.93 9.86 7.67
CA GLN A 198 -13.98 8.86 7.55
C GLN A 198 -13.45 7.43 7.68
N VAL A 199 -12.33 7.13 7.01
CA VAL A 199 -11.69 5.81 7.08
C VAL A 199 -11.16 5.52 8.47
N PHE A 200 -10.50 6.49 9.10
CA PHE A 200 -9.93 6.33 10.44
C PHE A 200 -11.01 6.07 11.50
N GLU A 201 -12.15 6.76 11.45
CA GLU A 201 -13.26 6.50 12.37
C GLU A 201 -13.82 5.09 12.19
N ARG A 202 -13.97 4.63 10.93
CA ARG A 202 -14.39 3.25 10.65
C ARG A 202 -13.41 2.21 11.17
N LEU A 203 -12.11 2.42 10.97
CA LEU A 203 -11.06 1.51 11.45
C LEU A 203 -10.96 1.50 12.98
N LYS A 204 -11.13 2.65 13.63
CA LYS A 204 -11.21 2.77 15.08
C LYS A 204 -12.35 1.95 15.68
N ALA A 205 -13.51 1.96 15.03
CA ALA A 205 -14.66 1.12 15.42
C ALA A 205 -14.37 -0.39 15.29
N LYS A 206 -13.37 -0.79 14.49
CA LYS A 206 -12.89 -2.18 14.36
C LYS A 206 -11.73 -2.52 15.32
N GLY A 207 -11.39 -1.64 16.26
CA GLY A 207 -10.33 -1.88 17.24
C GLY A 207 -8.92 -1.51 16.81
N VAL A 208 -8.76 -0.79 15.69
CA VAL A 208 -7.47 -0.25 15.26
C VAL A 208 -7.04 0.88 16.20
N THR A 209 -5.80 0.82 16.68
CA THR A 209 -5.19 1.88 17.51
C THR A 209 -4.57 2.96 16.63
N PHE A 210 -4.60 4.19 17.09
CA PHE A 210 -3.99 5.34 16.41
C PHE A 210 -3.02 6.04 17.34
N LEU A 211 -1.81 6.33 16.84
CA LEU A 211 -0.76 7.08 17.51
C LEU A 211 -0.22 8.20 16.62
N ASN A 212 0.39 9.20 17.23
CA ASN A 212 1.27 10.12 16.50
C ASN A 212 2.70 9.55 16.42
N SER A 213 3.46 9.99 15.43
CA SER A 213 4.84 9.52 15.21
C SER A 213 5.77 9.72 16.43
N GLY A 214 5.51 10.75 17.26
CA GLY A 214 6.28 10.98 18.49
C GLY A 214 6.04 9.94 19.59
N GLU A 215 4.92 9.21 19.54
CA GLU A 215 4.55 8.19 20.53
C GLU A 215 5.08 6.79 20.14
N PHE A 216 5.48 6.62 18.88
CA PHE A 216 5.96 5.34 18.36
C PHE A 216 7.12 4.74 19.17
N PRO A 217 8.16 5.49 19.54
CA PRO A 217 9.29 4.95 20.32
C PRO A 217 8.89 4.31 21.65
N ALA A 218 7.89 4.87 22.33
CA ALA A 218 7.42 4.38 23.63
C ALA A 218 6.45 3.19 23.50
N SER A 219 5.83 2.99 22.31
CA SER A 219 4.82 1.97 22.06
C SER A 219 5.39 0.64 21.56
N VAL A 220 6.69 0.62 21.21
CA VAL A 220 7.39 -0.57 20.69
C VAL A 220 8.21 -1.18 21.82
N ASN A 221 7.86 -2.38 22.20
CA ASN A 221 8.61 -3.23 23.16
C ASN A 221 9.28 -4.36 22.41
#